data_55fdbccad70dd08e4ac828f287d3061f
#
_entry.id   55fdbccad70dd08e4ac828f287d3061f
#
_cell.length_a   1.000
_cell.length_b   1.000
_cell.length_c   1.000
_cell.angle_alpha   90.00
_cell.angle_beta   90.00
_cell.angle_gamma   90.00
#
_symmetry.space_group_name_H-M   'P 1'
#
loop_
_entity.id
_entity.type
_entity.pdbx_description
1 polymer ?
#
loop_
_entity_poly.entity_id
_entity_poly.type
_entity_poly.pdbx_seq_one_letter_code
_entity_poly.pdbx_strand_id
1 'polypeptide(L)'
;GIFMLRRWELEWFYQEGASRLFPDAWEHYITAIPPVERHDLISAFHRRLTSDDKATRLAAAKAWSVWEGATSFLHVDADFVSGHEEPEFALAFARIENHYFVNGGFFEVEDQLLRDAPRIAGIPGVIVHGRYDVVCPIANAWDLHKAWPKAKLEITPASGHSAFEAENVDALV
;
A
#
# COMPACT_ATOMS: atom_id res chain seq x y z
N GLY A 1 7.26 -4.80 2.56
CA GLY A 1 7.75 -3.57 1.93
C GLY A 1 7.95 -2.42 2.91
N ILE A 2 8.61 -1.36 2.49
CA ILE A 2 8.75 -0.11 3.25
C ILE A 2 7.76 0.91 2.67
N PHE A 3 6.94 1.49 3.54
CA PHE A 3 5.98 2.53 3.23
C PHE A 3 6.20 3.72 4.18
N MET A 4 6.33 4.91 3.63
CA MET A 4 6.61 6.13 4.40
C MET A 4 5.49 7.16 4.30
N LEU A 5 4.40 6.79 3.62
CA LEU A 5 3.17 7.57 3.51
C LEU A 5 3.38 8.95 2.85
N ARG A 6 4.37 9.04 1.95
CA ARG A 6 4.62 10.23 1.15
C ARG A 6 3.55 10.36 0.07
N ARG A 7 3.24 11.57 -0.33
CA ARG A 7 2.20 11.85 -1.31
C ARG A 7 2.39 11.06 -2.62
N TRP A 8 3.62 11.01 -3.14
CA TRP A 8 3.89 10.28 -4.38
C TRP A 8 3.67 8.77 -4.27
N GLU A 9 3.83 8.17 -3.08
CA GLU A 9 3.54 6.75 -2.83
C GLU A 9 2.05 6.48 -2.95
N LEU A 10 1.23 7.37 -2.37
CA LEU A 10 -0.22 7.30 -2.47
C LEU A 10 -0.70 7.55 -3.90
N GLU A 11 -0.12 8.53 -4.60
CA GLU A 11 -0.41 8.83 -6.00
C GLU A 11 -0.04 7.65 -6.90
N TRP A 12 1.12 7.02 -6.69
CA TRP A 12 1.57 5.86 -7.42
C TRP A 12 0.58 4.70 -7.32
N PHE A 13 0.11 4.39 -6.12
CA PHE A 13 -0.66 3.18 -5.89
C PHE A 13 -2.17 3.39 -6.04
N TYR A 14 -2.70 4.51 -5.56
CA TYR A 14 -4.14 4.77 -5.52
C TYR A 14 -4.66 5.76 -6.56
N GLN A 15 -3.81 6.40 -7.35
CA GLN A 15 -4.24 7.37 -8.35
C GLN A 15 -3.79 7.01 -9.76
N GLU A 16 -2.50 6.99 -10.04
CA GLU A 16 -1.96 6.61 -11.35
C GLU A 16 -0.49 6.18 -11.24
N GLY A 17 -0.21 4.93 -11.60
CA GLY A 17 1.14 4.35 -11.59
C GLY A 17 1.02 2.82 -11.61
N ALA A 18 0.75 2.19 -10.49
CA ALA A 18 0.51 0.75 -10.37
C ALA A 18 -0.62 0.26 -11.29
N SER A 19 -1.62 1.09 -11.56
CA SER A 19 -2.69 0.87 -12.54
C SER A 19 -2.19 0.48 -13.94
N ARG A 20 -0.98 0.90 -14.32
CA ARG A 20 -0.39 0.57 -15.63
C ARG A 20 0.21 -0.83 -15.67
N LEU A 21 0.49 -1.41 -14.51
CA LEU A 21 1.01 -2.77 -14.36
C LEU A 21 -0.11 -3.79 -14.16
N PHE A 22 -1.23 -3.37 -13.54
CA PHE A 22 -2.39 -4.19 -13.23
C PHE A 22 -3.69 -3.54 -13.76
N PRO A 23 -3.83 -3.32 -15.09
CA PRO A 23 -4.97 -2.58 -15.63
C PRO A 23 -6.30 -3.32 -15.43
N ASP A 24 -6.28 -4.65 -15.41
CA ASP A 24 -7.41 -5.53 -15.16
C ASP A 24 -7.95 -5.39 -13.72
N ALA A 25 -7.10 -5.49 -12.72
CA ALA A 25 -7.50 -5.27 -11.32
C ALA A 25 -7.90 -3.80 -11.07
N TRP A 26 -7.21 -2.85 -11.72
CA TRP A 26 -7.51 -1.43 -11.63
C TRP A 26 -8.92 -1.08 -12.15
N GLU A 27 -9.39 -1.73 -13.19
CA GLU A 27 -10.72 -1.48 -13.73
C GLU A 27 -11.81 -1.72 -12.67
N HIS A 28 -11.66 -2.77 -11.87
CA HIS A 28 -12.58 -3.05 -10.76
C HIS A 28 -12.50 -1.99 -9.65
N TYR A 29 -11.30 -1.54 -9.31
CA TYR A 29 -11.10 -0.49 -8.31
C TYR A 29 -11.72 0.85 -8.76
N ILE A 30 -11.39 1.32 -9.96
CA ILE A 30 -11.81 2.64 -10.43
C ILE A 30 -13.29 2.72 -10.76
N THR A 31 -13.95 1.61 -11.13
CA THR A 31 -15.39 1.60 -11.44
C THR A 31 -16.27 1.80 -10.21
N ALA A 32 -15.75 1.59 -9.00
CA ALA A 32 -16.43 1.92 -7.76
C ALA A 32 -16.63 3.45 -7.58
N ILE A 33 -15.90 4.27 -8.35
CA ILE A 33 -15.93 5.73 -8.26
C ILE A 33 -16.46 6.34 -9.56
N PRO A 34 -17.49 7.22 -9.49
CA PRO A 34 -17.98 7.94 -10.66
C PRO A 34 -16.89 8.75 -11.35
N PRO A 35 -16.88 8.84 -12.70
CA PRO A 35 -15.82 9.53 -13.45
C PRO A 35 -15.51 10.95 -12.99
N VAL A 36 -16.52 11.70 -12.57
CA VAL A 36 -16.38 13.09 -12.11
C VAL A 36 -15.60 13.25 -10.80
N GLU A 37 -15.45 12.16 -10.04
CA GLU A 37 -14.74 12.14 -8.76
C GLU A 37 -13.36 11.46 -8.83
N ARG A 38 -12.97 10.92 -10.01
CA ARG A 38 -11.73 10.13 -10.16
C ARG A 38 -10.44 10.94 -10.14
N HIS A 39 -10.56 12.27 -10.07
CA HIS A 39 -9.40 13.16 -9.93
C HIS A 39 -8.73 13.10 -8.53
N ASP A 40 -9.45 12.57 -7.53
CA ASP A 40 -8.94 12.32 -6.17
C ASP A 40 -9.62 11.07 -5.61
N LEU A 41 -9.03 9.91 -5.91
CA LEU A 41 -9.61 8.60 -5.56
C LEU A 41 -9.61 8.35 -4.05
N ILE A 42 -8.56 8.75 -3.34
CA ILE A 42 -8.48 8.56 -1.88
C ILE A 42 -9.64 9.29 -1.19
N SER A 43 -9.88 10.56 -1.52
CA SER A 43 -11.01 11.31 -0.95
C SER A 43 -12.37 10.78 -1.42
N ALA A 44 -12.47 10.31 -2.67
CA ALA A 44 -13.69 9.74 -3.21
C ALA A 44 -14.07 8.42 -2.50
N PHE A 45 -13.09 7.57 -2.23
CA PHE A 45 -13.27 6.37 -1.41
C PHE A 45 -13.60 6.72 0.04
N HIS A 46 -12.95 7.74 0.62
CA HIS A 46 -13.26 8.19 1.98
C HIS A 46 -14.73 8.50 2.18
N ARG A 47 -15.31 9.28 1.26
CA ARG A 47 -16.74 9.62 1.32
C ARG A 47 -17.65 8.39 1.31
N ARG A 48 -17.27 7.34 0.59
CA ARG A 48 -18.04 6.08 0.51
C ARG A 48 -17.82 5.18 1.71
N LEU A 49 -16.59 5.04 2.14
CA LEU A 49 -16.21 4.23 3.32
C LEU A 49 -16.79 4.78 4.63
N THR A 50 -17.12 6.08 4.66
CA THR A 50 -17.74 6.76 5.81
C THR A 50 -19.24 7.06 5.62
N SER A 51 -19.86 6.63 4.51
CA SER A 51 -21.28 6.81 4.21
C SER A 51 -22.17 6.14 5.26
N ASP A 52 -23.34 6.69 5.55
CA ASP A 52 -24.36 6.05 6.38
C ASP A 52 -25.01 4.84 5.69
N ASP A 53 -24.99 4.78 4.35
CA ASP A 53 -25.48 3.64 3.60
C ASP A 53 -24.52 2.45 3.66
N LYS A 54 -24.99 1.35 4.27
CA LYS A 54 -24.18 0.12 4.42
C LYS A 54 -23.75 -0.48 3.08
N ALA A 55 -24.63 -0.45 2.07
CA ALA A 55 -24.31 -1.04 0.76
C ALA A 55 -23.18 -0.27 0.07
N THR A 56 -23.23 1.06 0.11
CA THR A 56 -22.17 1.94 -0.40
C THR A 56 -20.83 1.69 0.31
N ARG A 57 -20.85 1.57 1.65
CA ARG A 57 -19.62 1.28 2.40
C ARG A 57 -18.99 -0.04 2.00
N LEU A 58 -19.79 -1.11 1.93
CA LEU A 58 -19.28 -2.44 1.62
C LEU A 58 -18.77 -2.55 0.18
N ALA A 59 -19.45 -1.93 -0.78
CA ALA A 59 -19.01 -1.91 -2.17
C ALA A 59 -17.65 -1.20 -2.32
N ALA A 60 -17.48 -0.04 -1.69
CA ALA A 60 -16.23 0.70 -1.70
C ALA A 60 -15.11 -0.07 -0.97
N ALA A 61 -15.42 -0.67 0.17
CA ALA A 61 -14.46 -1.46 0.92
C ALA A 61 -13.96 -2.68 0.14
N LYS A 62 -14.86 -3.40 -0.51
CA LYS A 62 -14.49 -4.53 -1.38
C LYS A 62 -13.57 -4.07 -2.52
N ALA A 63 -13.93 -3.00 -3.23
CA ALA A 63 -13.12 -2.50 -4.35
C ALA A 63 -11.70 -2.10 -3.90
N TRP A 64 -11.58 -1.42 -2.75
CA TRP A 64 -10.30 -1.05 -2.16
C TRP A 64 -9.48 -2.28 -1.76
N SER A 65 -10.05 -3.15 -0.96
CA SER A 65 -9.37 -4.31 -0.40
C SER A 65 -8.92 -5.31 -1.49
N VAL A 66 -9.76 -5.55 -2.51
CA VAL A 66 -9.42 -6.43 -3.64
C VAL A 66 -8.27 -5.86 -4.48
N TRP A 67 -8.21 -4.53 -4.66
CA TRP A 67 -7.07 -3.88 -5.31
C TRP A 67 -5.76 -4.20 -4.61
N GLU A 68 -5.73 -4.07 -3.27
CA GLU A 68 -4.58 -4.43 -2.44
C GLU A 68 -4.22 -5.92 -2.57
N GLY A 69 -5.22 -6.79 -2.44
CA GLY A 69 -5.01 -8.23 -2.55
C GLY A 69 -4.44 -8.66 -3.90
N ALA A 70 -4.95 -8.09 -4.99
CA ALA A 70 -4.56 -8.44 -6.35
C ALA A 70 -3.12 -8.01 -6.70
N THR A 71 -2.55 -7.05 -5.99
CA THR A 71 -1.24 -6.44 -6.29
C THR A 71 -0.14 -6.79 -5.29
N SER A 72 -0.50 -7.48 -4.18
CA SER A 72 0.44 -7.74 -3.06
C SER A 72 1.46 -8.82 -3.32
N PHE A 73 1.21 -9.76 -4.24
CA PHE A 73 2.13 -10.85 -4.57
C PHE A 73 2.70 -10.67 -5.97
N LEU A 74 3.94 -11.12 -6.17
CA LEU A 74 4.55 -11.17 -7.52
C LEU A 74 3.71 -12.04 -8.47
N HIS A 75 3.22 -13.17 -7.99
CA HIS A 75 2.23 -14.00 -8.68
C HIS A 75 0.92 -13.92 -7.91
N VAL A 76 -0.14 -13.44 -8.57
CA VAL A 76 -1.45 -13.26 -7.94
C VAL A 76 -1.89 -14.55 -7.23
N ASP A 77 -2.16 -14.43 -5.92
CA ASP A 77 -2.69 -15.51 -5.09
C ASP A 77 -4.22 -15.36 -4.99
N ALA A 78 -4.95 -16.27 -5.64
CA ALA A 78 -6.41 -16.21 -5.71
C ALA A 78 -7.09 -16.40 -4.34
N ASP A 79 -6.51 -17.19 -3.45
CA ASP A 79 -7.06 -17.41 -2.12
C ASP A 79 -6.85 -16.15 -1.25
N PHE A 80 -5.70 -15.49 -1.40
CA PHE A 80 -5.42 -14.21 -0.74
C PHE A 80 -6.38 -13.13 -1.22
N VAL A 81 -6.60 -13.01 -2.54
CA VAL A 81 -7.58 -12.07 -3.11
C VAL A 81 -8.99 -12.36 -2.60
N SER A 82 -9.39 -13.63 -2.56
CA SER A 82 -10.70 -14.04 -2.02
C SER A 82 -10.88 -13.64 -0.55
N GLY A 83 -9.84 -13.76 0.27
CA GLY A 83 -9.84 -13.26 1.65
C GLY A 83 -10.08 -11.75 1.74
N HIS A 84 -9.59 -10.98 0.77
CA HIS A 84 -9.80 -9.53 0.68
C HIS A 84 -11.22 -9.14 0.23
N GLU A 85 -12.01 -10.09 -0.26
CA GLU A 85 -13.43 -9.89 -0.57
C GLU A 85 -14.35 -9.99 0.65
N GLU A 86 -13.89 -10.60 1.75
CA GLU A 86 -14.70 -10.80 2.95
C GLU A 86 -15.17 -9.47 3.54
N PRO A 87 -16.49 -9.24 3.69
CA PRO A 87 -17.03 -7.92 3.97
C PRO A 87 -16.53 -7.28 5.27
N GLU A 88 -16.36 -8.08 6.33
CA GLU A 88 -15.90 -7.55 7.62
C GLU A 88 -14.42 -7.17 7.57
N PHE A 89 -13.59 -8.03 6.97
CA PHE A 89 -12.18 -7.75 6.75
C PHE A 89 -12.01 -6.53 5.83
N ALA A 90 -12.62 -6.55 4.65
CA ALA A 90 -12.52 -5.47 3.67
C ALA A 90 -12.91 -4.12 4.26
N LEU A 91 -14.01 -4.06 5.04
CA LEU A 91 -14.46 -2.82 5.64
C LEU A 91 -13.50 -2.28 6.70
N ALA A 92 -13.00 -3.14 7.58
CA ALA A 92 -12.03 -2.74 8.60
C ALA A 92 -10.72 -2.27 7.96
N PHE A 93 -10.17 -3.07 7.05
CA PHE A 93 -8.94 -2.82 6.32
C PHE A 93 -9.00 -1.48 5.55
N ALA A 94 -9.94 -1.34 4.62
CA ALA A 94 -10.05 -0.13 3.79
C ALA A 94 -10.31 1.14 4.62
N ARG A 95 -11.10 1.06 5.68
CA ARG A 95 -11.39 2.24 6.53
C ARG A 95 -10.17 2.69 7.33
N ILE A 96 -9.39 1.76 7.87
CA ILE A 96 -8.18 2.09 8.64
C ILE A 96 -7.16 2.76 7.71
N GLU A 97 -6.82 2.13 6.58
CA GLU A 97 -5.85 2.68 5.64
C GLU A 97 -6.28 4.05 5.10
N ASN A 98 -7.48 4.12 4.54
CA ASN A 98 -7.99 5.35 3.98
C ASN A 98 -8.06 6.49 5.01
N HIS A 99 -8.39 6.19 6.27
CA HIS A 99 -8.36 7.16 7.35
C HIS A 99 -6.96 7.75 7.56
N TYR A 100 -5.93 6.92 7.57
CA TYR A 100 -4.55 7.41 7.66
C TYR A 100 -4.16 8.22 6.43
N PHE A 101 -4.57 7.78 5.24
CA PHE A 101 -4.16 8.43 3.98
C PHE A 101 -4.78 9.82 3.80
N VAL A 102 -6.08 9.99 4.07
CA VAL A 102 -6.71 11.32 3.98
C VAL A 102 -6.18 12.31 5.02
N ASN A 103 -5.60 11.81 6.11
CA ASN A 103 -5.00 12.62 7.16
C ASN A 103 -3.46 12.68 7.07
N GLY A 104 -2.84 12.28 5.95
CA GLY A 104 -1.39 12.32 5.76
C GLY A 104 -0.60 11.56 6.82
N GLY A 105 -1.17 10.45 7.37
CA GLY A 105 -0.58 9.67 8.44
C GLY A 105 -0.44 10.43 9.76
N PHE A 106 -1.10 11.58 9.88
CA PHE A 106 -0.94 12.52 11.01
C PHE A 106 0.49 13.04 11.18
N PHE A 107 1.29 13.01 10.12
CA PHE A 107 2.62 13.59 10.12
C PHE A 107 2.55 15.11 9.96
N GLU A 108 3.49 15.82 10.60
CA GLU A 108 3.61 17.28 10.49
C GLU A 108 4.16 17.73 9.12
N VAL A 109 4.98 16.88 8.51
CA VAL A 109 5.59 17.11 7.19
C VAL A 109 5.67 15.79 6.42
N GLU A 110 5.59 15.87 5.10
CA GLU A 110 5.53 14.72 4.20
C GLU A 110 6.69 13.72 4.38
N ASP A 111 7.92 14.19 4.48
CA ASP A 111 9.12 13.36 4.61
C ASP A 111 9.55 13.11 6.07
N GLN A 112 8.62 13.19 7.02
CA GLN A 112 8.94 13.13 8.45
C GLN A 112 9.75 11.89 8.83
N LEU A 113 9.42 10.72 8.31
CA LEU A 113 10.13 9.47 8.64
C LEU A 113 11.58 9.50 8.15
N LEU A 114 11.85 10.02 6.95
CA LEU A 114 13.21 10.18 6.44
C LEU A 114 13.98 11.28 7.20
N ARG A 115 13.32 12.42 7.46
CA ARG A 115 13.92 13.51 8.25
C ARG A 115 14.34 13.04 9.63
N ASP A 116 13.53 12.17 10.26
CA ASP A 116 13.76 11.69 11.62
C ASP A 116 14.60 10.39 11.66
N ALA A 117 14.90 9.75 10.52
CA ALA A 117 15.74 8.56 10.42
C ALA A 117 17.13 8.69 11.08
N PRO A 118 17.79 9.86 11.10
CA PRO A 118 19.04 10.05 11.87
C PRO A 118 18.94 9.70 13.36
N ARG A 119 17.75 9.76 13.95
CA ARG A 119 17.52 9.40 15.37
C ARG A 119 17.76 7.92 15.64
N ILE A 120 17.60 7.07 14.64
CA ILE A 120 17.84 5.62 14.71
C ILE A 120 19.11 5.19 13.98
N ALA A 121 19.88 6.12 13.39
CA ALA A 121 21.06 5.82 12.58
C ALA A 121 22.13 5.00 13.32
N GLY A 122 22.17 5.08 14.66
CA GLY A 122 23.07 4.30 15.53
C GLY A 122 22.61 2.87 15.81
N ILE A 123 21.38 2.50 15.50
CA ILE A 123 20.78 1.20 15.82
C ILE A 123 21.01 0.25 14.65
N PRO A 124 21.54 -0.97 14.84
CA PRO A 124 21.58 -1.98 13.79
C PRO A 124 20.17 -2.39 13.36
N GLY A 125 19.97 -2.60 12.06
CA GLY A 125 18.68 -3.04 11.52
C GLY A 125 18.85 -3.79 10.21
N VAL A 126 17.78 -4.43 9.76
CA VAL A 126 17.67 -5.05 8.44
C VAL A 126 16.38 -4.56 7.80
N ILE A 127 16.48 -4.10 6.55
CA ILE A 127 15.36 -3.73 5.69
C ILE A 127 15.23 -4.84 4.65
N VAL A 128 14.11 -5.57 4.65
CA VAL A 128 13.79 -6.57 3.62
C VAL A 128 12.76 -6.00 2.69
N HIS A 129 12.99 -6.07 1.36
CA HIS A 129 12.08 -5.49 0.37
C HIS A 129 12.11 -6.28 -0.93
N GLY A 130 10.93 -6.65 -1.44
CA GLY A 130 10.79 -7.33 -2.72
C GLY A 130 11.17 -6.42 -3.90
N ARG A 131 11.95 -6.95 -4.85
CA ARG A 131 12.35 -6.18 -6.04
C ARG A 131 11.15 -5.69 -6.84
N TYR A 132 10.09 -6.47 -6.88
CA TYR A 132 8.89 -6.23 -7.67
C TYR A 132 7.69 -5.80 -6.80
N ASP A 133 7.97 -5.17 -5.66
CA ASP A 133 6.94 -4.57 -4.82
C ASP A 133 6.28 -3.40 -5.57
N VAL A 134 5.06 -3.65 -6.04
CA VAL A 134 4.26 -2.67 -6.80
C VAL A 134 3.45 -1.78 -5.86
N VAL A 135 3.09 -2.29 -4.69
CA VAL A 135 2.34 -1.54 -3.67
C VAL A 135 3.22 -0.43 -3.09
N CYS A 136 4.41 -0.81 -2.61
CA CYS A 136 5.39 0.11 -2.07
C CYS A 136 6.68 0.05 -2.90
N PRO A 137 6.88 0.91 -3.89
CA PRO A 137 8.06 0.85 -4.76
C PRO A 137 9.38 0.83 -3.98
N ILE A 138 10.32 0.01 -4.45
CA ILE A 138 11.63 -0.21 -3.79
C ILE A 138 12.42 1.08 -3.53
N ALA A 139 12.10 2.17 -4.21
CA ALA A 139 12.68 3.49 -3.95
C ALA A 139 12.52 3.92 -2.47
N ASN A 140 11.43 3.50 -1.81
CA ASN A 140 11.20 3.75 -0.39
C ASN A 140 12.26 3.10 0.49
N ALA A 141 12.50 1.80 0.27
CA ALA A 141 13.52 1.05 1.01
C ALA A 141 14.92 1.59 0.74
N TRP A 142 15.18 2.01 -0.51
CA TRP A 142 16.46 2.61 -0.90
C TRP A 142 16.70 3.95 -0.19
N ASP A 143 15.71 4.82 -0.14
CA ASP A 143 15.80 6.12 0.54
C ASP A 143 16.02 5.95 2.05
N LEU A 144 15.26 5.03 2.68
CA LEU A 144 15.44 4.71 4.08
C LEU A 144 16.83 4.13 4.37
N HIS A 145 17.33 3.21 3.54
CA HIS A 145 18.67 2.65 3.68
C HIS A 145 19.75 3.72 3.62
N LYS A 146 19.64 4.70 2.71
CA LYS A 146 20.59 5.84 2.66
C LYS A 146 20.52 6.71 3.91
N ALA A 147 19.34 6.87 4.50
CA ALA A 147 19.14 7.66 5.72
C ALA A 147 19.48 6.90 7.01
N TRP A 148 19.55 5.56 6.95
CA TRP A 148 19.84 4.68 8.09
C TRP A 148 21.05 3.79 7.82
N PRO A 149 22.30 4.32 7.98
CA PRO A 149 23.52 3.67 7.51
C PRO A 149 23.89 2.37 8.22
N LYS A 150 23.33 2.09 9.41
CA LYS A 150 23.52 0.82 10.10
C LYS A 150 22.47 -0.24 9.74
N ALA A 151 21.49 0.09 8.94
CA ALA A 151 20.56 -0.90 8.42
C ALA A 151 21.12 -1.55 7.16
N LYS A 152 21.18 -2.89 7.15
CA LYS A 152 21.43 -3.66 5.94
C LYS A 152 20.17 -3.63 5.07
N LEU A 153 20.31 -3.40 3.78
CA LEU A 153 19.21 -3.57 2.83
C LEU A 153 19.34 -4.94 2.16
N GLU A 154 18.32 -5.77 2.31
CA GLU A 154 18.15 -7.06 1.66
C GLU A 154 17.04 -6.95 0.62
N ILE A 155 17.42 -7.08 -0.67
CA ILE A 155 16.47 -7.01 -1.78
C ILE A 155 16.23 -8.43 -2.27
N THR A 156 15.01 -8.93 -2.08
CA THR A 156 14.62 -10.25 -2.56
C THR A 156 14.34 -10.20 -4.06
N PRO A 157 15.05 -10.97 -4.88
CA PRO A 157 15.09 -10.79 -6.34
C PRO A 157 13.79 -11.19 -7.06
N ALA A 158 12.98 -12.09 -6.49
CA ALA A 158 11.76 -12.60 -7.09
C ALA A 158 10.55 -12.54 -6.14
N SER A 159 10.40 -11.42 -5.43
CA SER A 159 9.26 -11.16 -4.54
C SER A 159 8.62 -9.80 -4.81
N GLY A 160 7.33 -9.69 -4.51
CA GLY A 160 6.56 -8.46 -4.48
C GLY A 160 6.45 -7.87 -3.07
N HIS A 161 5.21 -7.42 -2.73
CA HIS A 161 4.94 -6.68 -1.50
C HIS A 161 4.79 -7.59 -0.27
N SER A 162 4.15 -8.75 -0.41
CA SER A 162 3.76 -9.57 0.72
C SER A 162 4.96 -10.12 1.48
N ALA A 163 4.96 -9.95 2.81
CA ALA A 163 5.95 -10.54 3.69
C ALA A 163 5.87 -12.08 3.73
N PHE A 164 4.79 -12.67 3.19
CA PHE A 164 4.58 -14.11 3.14
C PHE A 164 5.10 -14.77 1.86
N GLU A 165 5.67 -14.02 0.92
CA GLU A 165 6.38 -14.61 -0.21
C GLU A 165 7.69 -15.29 0.26
N ALA A 166 8.00 -16.46 -0.28
CA ALA A 166 9.04 -17.33 0.22
C ALA A 166 10.39 -16.63 0.46
N GLU A 167 10.87 -15.86 -0.53
CA GLU A 167 12.15 -15.15 -0.40
C GLU A 167 12.09 -14.03 0.67
N ASN A 168 10.93 -13.37 0.82
CA ASN A 168 10.75 -12.38 1.87
C ASN A 168 10.76 -13.03 3.25
N VAL A 169 10.09 -14.19 3.41
CA VAL A 169 10.12 -14.98 4.64
C VAL A 169 11.53 -15.40 4.98
N ASP A 170 12.27 -15.98 4.01
CA ASP A 170 13.65 -16.45 4.21
C ASP A 170 14.60 -15.32 4.62
N ALA A 171 14.37 -14.10 4.11
CA ALA A 171 15.19 -12.94 4.46
C ALA A 171 14.80 -12.29 5.80
N LEU A 172 13.59 -12.55 6.32
CA LEU A 172 13.09 -12.01 7.60
C LEU A 172 13.39 -12.91 8.79
N VAL A 173 13.68 -14.19 8.58
CA VAL A 173 13.94 -15.20 9.63
C VAL A 173 15.42 -15.59 9.66
#